data_43e1bd9e3f2f398afbd29e55b9aa73c7
#
_entry.id   43e1bd9e3f2f398afbd29e55b9aa73c7
#
_cell.length_a   1.000
_cell.length_b   1.000
_cell.length_c   1.000
_cell.angle_alpha   90.00
_cell.angle_beta   90.00
_cell.angle_gamma   90.00
#
_symmetry.space_group_name_H-M   'P 1'
#
loop_
_entity.id
_entity.type
_entity.pdbx_description
1 polymer ?
#
loop_
_entity_poly.entity_id
_entity_poly.type
_entity_poly.pdbx_seq_one_letter_code
_entity_poly.pdbx_strand_id
1 'polypeptide(L)'
;MKILLVNPDVPLTFWSFKKALKFISKKAVLPPLGLLTVAAILPREWETKLIDMTTTKLRDRDLRWADYVFVTAMVIQRKSVDQVIERCRKIGTKVVAGGPLFTSLPEEYVHVDHLVLKEAELTLPLFVRDLQKGCPRKVYNTHEKADLHQTPIPLWNLIKMKKYAMMCIQYSRGCPFDCDFCDVTTLFGHRIRMKTTNQVLAELESLYALGWRDEVFFVDDNFIGNKIHLKKELLPAIIAWMKKRQYPFSFNTQASINLADDDELMKLMVQAGFDCVFIGIETPNQESLSECNKLQNIGRDLVACVKTIQRSGMQVQAGFILGFDSDKSSIFDNLIHFIQQSGVVTAMVGLLNAPRGTKLYNRLMTENRLSIAATGDNTDFSINFVPKMGIDNLLKGYHKVVSTIYSPRNYHERVLTFLRNYRPGKNNKPRYRYCDIKAFLKSIWHLGIIGKDKLSYWKLIFWSLKRPQYLHLAVTLAICGLHFRSIFESYSHA
;
A
#
# COMPACT_ATOMS: atom_id res chain seq x y z
N MET A 1 -15.32 -12.12 -27.57
CA MET A 1 -15.88 -11.12 -26.65
C MET A 1 -14.80 -10.08 -26.34
N LYS A 2 -15.15 -8.81 -26.28
CA LYS A 2 -14.22 -7.70 -25.99
C LYS A 2 -14.42 -7.21 -24.56
N ILE A 3 -13.38 -7.32 -23.74
CA ILE A 3 -13.40 -6.95 -22.32
C ILE A 3 -12.46 -5.78 -22.07
N LEU A 4 -13.01 -4.71 -21.51
CA LEU A 4 -12.22 -3.57 -21.02
C LEU A 4 -12.10 -3.63 -19.51
N LEU A 5 -10.88 -3.82 -19.01
CA LEU A 5 -10.59 -3.73 -17.57
C LEU A 5 -10.25 -2.28 -17.23
N VAL A 6 -10.93 -1.71 -16.25
CA VAL A 6 -10.73 -0.31 -15.83
C VAL A 6 -10.32 -0.26 -14.37
N ASN A 7 -9.15 0.31 -14.11
CA ASN A 7 -8.73 0.75 -12.78
C ASN A 7 -9.05 2.23 -12.64
N PRO A 8 -10.01 2.64 -11.79
CA PRO A 8 -10.35 4.04 -11.58
C PRO A 8 -9.17 4.86 -11.05
N ASP A 9 -9.20 6.19 -11.26
CA ASP A 9 -8.12 7.05 -10.77
C ASP A 9 -8.06 7.06 -9.24
N VAL A 10 -6.83 7.06 -8.72
CA VAL A 10 -6.55 7.23 -7.30
C VAL A 10 -6.37 8.73 -7.03
N PRO A 11 -7.09 9.32 -6.07
CA PRO A 11 -6.91 10.73 -5.74
C PRO A 11 -5.50 11.06 -5.21
N LEU A 12 -5.25 12.33 -4.93
CA LEU A 12 -4.01 12.75 -4.29
C LEU A 12 -4.08 12.37 -2.80
N THR A 13 -3.32 11.34 -2.38
CA THR A 13 -3.25 10.84 -1.01
C THR A 13 -1.81 10.70 -0.57
N PHE A 14 -1.58 10.41 0.70
CA PHE A 14 -0.27 10.11 1.27
C PHE A 14 0.48 9.04 0.43
N TRP A 15 -0.19 7.93 0.10
CA TRP A 15 0.40 6.80 -0.64
C TRP A 15 0.43 6.97 -2.16
N SER A 16 -0.22 8.00 -2.70
CA SER A 16 -0.22 8.23 -4.15
C SER A 16 1.14 8.68 -4.69
N PHE A 17 1.99 9.29 -3.86
CA PHE A 17 3.30 9.88 -4.20
C PHE A 17 3.25 10.78 -5.46
N LYS A 18 2.08 11.26 -5.88
CA LYS A 18 1.89 12.01 -7.16
C LYS A 18 2.87 13.19 -7.31
N LYS A 19 3.24 13.87 -6.21
CA LYS A 19 4.22 14.96 -6.26
C LYS A 19 5.66 14.44 -6.44
N ALA A 20 6.04 13.37 -5.74
CA ALA A 20 7.36 12.76 -5.82
C ALA A 20 7.61 12.08 -7.18
N LEU A 21 6.63 11.38 -7.72
CA LEU A 21 6.71 10.68 -9.01
C LEU A 21 7.10 11.58 -10.19
N LYS A 22 6.81 12.88 -10.13
CA LYS A 22 7.22 13.88 -11.15
C LYS A 22 8.73 14.01 -11.27
N PHE A 23 9.47 13.75 -10.20
CA PHE A 23 10.94 13.82 -10.21
C PHE A 23 11.55 12.70 -11.08
N ILE A 24 10.96 11.52 -11.01
CA ILE A 24 11.41 10.32 -11.76
C ILE A 24 10.61 10.06 -13.04
N SER A 25 9.73 10.99 -13.43
CA SER A 25 8.90 10.90 -14.65
C SER A 25 7.98 9.66 -14.68
N LYS A 26 7.51 9.22 -13.52
CA LYS A 26 6.51 8.16 -13.35
C LYS A 26 5.12 8.75 -13.13
N LYS A 27 4.07 7.94 -13.37
CA LYS A 27 2.67 8.37 -13.26
C LYS A 27 1.93 7.74 -12.08
N ALA A 28 2.25 6.49 -11.76
CA ALA A 28 1.68 5.76 -10.64
C ALA A 28 2.76 5.02 -9.85
N VAL A 29 2.47 4.69 -8.60
CA VAL A 29 3.37 3.89 -7.75
C VAL A 29 3.31 2.43 -8.20
N LEU A 30 2.13 1.82 -8.18
CA LEU A 30 1.88 0.40 -8.40
C LEU A 30 0.89 0.18 -9.55
N PRO A 31 1.02 -0.92 -10.32
CA PRO A 31 0.00 -1.36 -11.25
C PRO A 31 -1.18 -2.02 -10.53
N PRO A 32 -2.36 -2.12 -11.18
CA PRO A 32 -3.54 -2.76 -10.62
C PRO A 32 -3.45 -4.29 -10.65
N LEU A 33 -2.70 -4.89 -9.71
CA LEU A 33 -2.43 -6.33 -9.64
C LEU A 33 -3.68 -7.19 -9.75
N GLY A 34 -4.74 -6.84 -9.01
CA GLY A 34 -5.99 -7.58 -9.01
C GLY A 34 -6.63 -7.67 -10.40
N LEU A 35 -6.64 -6.58 -11.19
CA LEU A 35 -7.15 -6.62 -12.57
C LEU A 35 -6.27 -7.40 -13.51
N LEU A 36 -4.94 -7.39 -13.32
CA LEU A 36 -4.01 -8.19 -14.11
C LEU A 36 -4.19 -9.68 -13.83
N THR A 37 -4.51 -10.04 -12.59
CA THR A 37 -4.85 -11.41 -12.19
C THR A 37 -6.22 -11.81 -12.74
N VAL A 38 -7.22 -10.96 -12.62
CA VAL A 38 -8.55 -11.15 -13.23
C VAL A 38 -8.44 -11.40 -14.73
N ALA A 39 -7.65 -10.59 -15.45
CA ALA A 39 -7.40 -10.79 -16.87
C ALA A 39 -6.80 -12.15 -17.19
N ALA A 40 -5.95 -12.69 -16.31
CA ALA A 40 -5.33 -14.00 -16.49
C ALA A 40 -6.30 -15.20 -16.23
N ILE A 41 -7.41 -14.95 -15.53
CA ILE A 41 -8.48 -15.95 -15.29
C ILE A 41 -9.46 -15.99 -16.47
N LEU A 42 -9.59 -14.89 -17.25
CA LEU A 42 -10.52 -14.84 -18.37
C LEU A 42 -10.13 -15.80 -19.51
N PRO A 43 -11.10 -16.28 -20.30
CA PRO A 43 -10.83 -17.10 -21.47
C PRO A 43 -9.84 -16.44 -22.43
N ARG A 44 -8.86 -17.20 -22.92
CA ARG A 44 -7.76 -16.69 -23.76
C ARG A 44 -8.23 -16.15 -25.11
N GLU A 45 -9.37 -16.64 -25.61
CA GLU A 45 -10.02 -16.21 -26.84
C GLU A 45 -10.73 -14.86 -26.71
N TRP A 46 -10.86 -14.31 -25.50
CA TRP A 46 -11.45 -12.98 -25.31
C TRP A 46 -10.39 -11.90 -25.54
N GLU A 47 -10.74 -10.89 -26.32
CA GLU A 47 -9.89 -9.73 -26.51
C GLU A 47 -9.95 -8.82 -25.28
N THR A 48 -8.82 -8.67 -24.57
CA THR A 48 -8.74 -7.90 -23.34
C THR A 48 -7.90 -6.65 -23.51
N LYS A 49 -8.38 -5.51 -22.96
CA LYS A 49 -7.62 -4.26 -22.80
C LYS A 49 -7.70 -3.80 -21.36
N LEU A 50 -6.64 -3.17 -20.87
CA LEU A 50 -6.61 -2.57 -19.54
C LEU A 50 -6.33 -1.06 -19.64
N ILE A 51 -7.17 -0.27 -18.99
CA ILE A 51 -6.95 1.17 -18.78
C ILE A 51 -6.86 1.43 -17.27
N ASP A 52 -5.64 1.78 -16.83
CA ASP A 52 -5.42 2.37 -15.53
C ASP A 52 -5.52 3.89 -15.65
N MET A 53 -6.60 4.46 -15.08
CA MET A 53 -6.92 5.89 -15.19
C MET A 53 -5.89 6.78 -14.47
N THR A 54 -5.14 6.26 -13.50
CA THR A 54 -4.01 6.97 -12.90
C THR A 54 -2.90 7.25 -13.92
N THR A 55 -2.75 6.40 -14.94
CA THR A 55 -1.68 6.50 -15.94
C THR A 55 -2.15 6.90 -17.33
N THR A 56 -3.43 6.69 -17.64
CA THR A 56 -3.99 6.84 -19.00
C THR A 56 -5.45 7.29 -18.92
N LYS A 57 -5.81 8.29 -19.72
CA LYS A 57 -7.21 8.78 -19.77
C LYS A 57 -8.13 7.73 -20.39
N LEU A 58 -9.22 7.39 -19.72
CA LEU A 58 -10.34 6.60 -20.26
C LEU A 58 -11.16 7.48 -21.21
N ARG A 59 -11.40 7.02 -22.45
CA ARG A 59 -12.18 7.71 -23.47
C ARG A 59 -13.47 6.94 -23.77
N ASP A 60 -14.52 7.62 -24.22
CA ASP A 60 -15.80 6.97 -24.53
C ASP A 60 -15.69 5.95 -25.68
N ARG A 61 -14.77 6.15 -26.62
CA ARG A 61 -14.47 5.16 -27.66
C ARG A 61 -13.97 3.82 -27.07
N ASP A 62 -13.28 3.87 -25.90
CA ASP A 62 -12.77 2.67 -25.24
C ASP A 62 -13.94 1.91 -24.60
N LEU A 63 -14.93 2.63 -24.04
CA LEU A 63 -16.16 2.05 -23.49
C LEU A 63 -17.04 1.45 -24.60
N ARG A 64 -17.23 2.15 -25.73
CA ARG A 64 -18.02 1.64 -26.89
C ARG A 64 -17.35 0.44 -27.57
N TRP A 65 -16.05 0.26 -27.44
CA TRP A 65 -15.34 -0.89 -27.98
C TRP A 65 -15.67 -2.18 -27.25
N ALA A 66 -15.98 -2.11 -25.96
CA ALA A 66 -16.14 -3.26 -25.08
C ALA A 66 -17.56 -3.81 -25.08
N ASP A 67 -17.69 -5.13 -25.07
CA ASP A 67 -18.97 -5.80 -24.77
C ASP A 67 -19.25 -5.71 -23.25
N TYR A 68 -18.21 -5.80 -22.43
CA TYR A 68 -18.26 -5.64 -20.98
C TYR A 68 -17.08 -4.80 -20.47
N VAL A 69 -17.38 -3.94 -19.49
CA VAL A 69 -16.38 -3.19 -18.73
C VAL A 69 -16.25 -3.81 -17.34
N PHE A 70 -15.07 -4.32 -17.02
CA PHE A 70 -14.75 -4.85 -15.70
C PHE A 70 -14.08 -3.79 -14.87
N VAL A 71 -14.67 -3.44 -13.72
CA VAL A 71 -14.13 -2.43 -12.82
C VAL A 71 -13.78 -3.03 -11.46
N THR A 72 -12.66 -2.56 -10.89
CA THR A 72 -12.34 -2.80 -9.48
C THR A 72 -12.11 -1.46 -8.79
N ALA A 73 -12.41 -1.38 -7.50
CA ALA A 73 -12.11 -0.18 -6.74
C ALA A 73 -11.86 -0.50 -5.26
N MET A 74 -11.02 0.31 -4.63
CA MET A 74 -10.99 0.52 -3.19
C MET A 74 -11.95 1.66 -2.82
N VAL A 75 -12.32 1.79 -1.53
CA VAL A 75 -13.21 2.86 -1.04
C VAL A 75 -12.74 4.25 -1.46
N ILE A 76 -11.43 4.51 -1.41
CA ILE A 76 -10.81 5.77 -1.83
C ILE A 76 -11.05 6.12 -3.31
N GLN A 77 -11.35 5.15 -4.16
CA GLN A 77 -11.62 5.34 -5.59
C GLN A 77 -13.11 5.51 -5.90
N ARG A 78 -14.00 5.51 -4.88
CA ARG A 78 -15.48 5.56 -5.04
C ARG A 78 -15.89 6.61 -6.05
N LYS A 79 -15.52 7.87 -5.86
CA LYS A 79 -15.88 8.98 -6.76
C LYS A 79 -15.50 8.71 -8.22
N SER A 80 -14.35 8.12 -8.45
CA SER A 80 -13.86 7.83 -9.80
C SER A 80 -14.59 6.65 -10.44
N VAL A 81 -14.86 5.59 -9.66
CA VAL A 81 -15.58 4.42 -10.20
C VAL A 81 -17.04 4.73 -10.48
N ASP A 82 -17.70 5.54 -9.65
CA ASP A 82 -19.08 5.96 -9.87
C ASP A 82 -19.23 6.74 -11.20
N GLN A 83 -18.25 7.62 -11.51
CA GLN A 83 -18.18 8.29 -12.80
C GLN A 83 -18.00 7.31 -13.98
N VAL A 84 -17.20 6.26 -13.81
CA VAL A 84 -17.02 5.22 -14.85
C VAL A 84 -18.32 4.45 -15.07
N ILE A 85 -18.97 4.01 -14.01
CA ILE A 85 -20.24 3.28 -14.07
C ILE A 85 -21.33 4.13 -14.77
N GLU A 86 -21.45 5.39 -14.39
CA GLU A 86 -22.41 6.32 -15.00
C GLU A 86 -22.14 6.55 -16.50
N ARG A 87 -20.86 6.65 -16.90
CA ARG A 87 -20.48 6.74 -18.32
C ARG A 87 -20.83 5.47 -19.08
N CYS A 88 -20.58 4.29 -18.50
CA CYS A 88 -20.97 3.02 -19.10
C CYS A 88 -22.50 2.95 -19.30
N ARG A 89 -23.29 3.36 -18.29
CA ARG A 89 -24.75 3.40 -18.36
C ARG A 89 -25.24 4.29 -19.48
N LYS A 90 -24.67 5.51 -19.65
CA LYS A 90 -25.04 6.44 -20.75
C LYS A 90 -24.73 5.89 -22.14
N ILE A 91 -23.66 5.07 -22.26
CA ILE A 91 -23.24 4.47 -23.54
C ILE A 91 -23.98 3.16 -23.82
N GLY A 92 -24.57 2.53 -22.81
CA GLY A 92 -25.22 1.22 -22.90
C GLY A 92 -24.25 0.04 -22.78
N THR A 93 -23.03 0.26 -22.30
CA THR A 93 -22.03 -0.82 -22.10
C THR A 93 -22.23 -1.46 -20.73
N LYS A 94 -22.32 -2.80 -20.68
CA LYS A 94 -22.52 -3.55 -19.44
C LYS A 94 -21.30 -3.51 -18.52
N VAL A 95 -21.54 -3.46 -17.21
CA VAL A 95 -20.50 -3.37 -16.18
C VAL A 95 -20.49 -4.61 -15.29
N VAL A 96 -19.30 -5.17 -15.10
CA VAL A 96 -18.99 -6.19 -14.10
C VAL A 96 -18.10 -5.57 -13.04
N ALA A 97 -18.58 -5.48 -11.80
CA ALA A 97 -17.86 -4.82 -10.72
C ALA A 97 -17.42 -5.83 -9.63
N GLY A 98 -16.18 -5.67 -9.16
CA GLY A 98 -15.60 -6.52 -8.11
C GLY A 98 -14.50 -5.81 -7.33
N GLY A 99 -13.92 -6.51 -6.36
CA GLY A 99 -12.88 -5.97 -5.49
C GLY A 99 -13.41 -5.38 -4.18
N PRO A 100 -12.53 -4.75 -3.37
CA PRO A 100 -12.82 -4.41 -1.98
C PRO A 100 -14.04 -3.51 -1.77
N LEU A 101 -14.19 -2.42 -2.53
CA LEU A 101 -15.32 -1.50 -2.42
C LEU A 101 -16.66 -2.23 -2.59
N PHE A 102 -16.82 -2.99 -3.66
CA PHE A 102 -18.06 -3.68 -3.99
C PHE A 102 -18.34 -4.86 -3.06
N THR A 103 -17.28 -5.49 -2.53
CA THR A 103 -17.40 -6.56 -1.54
C THR A 103 -17.85 -6.03 -0.18
N SER A 104 -17.40 -4.83 0.22
CA SER A 104 -17.75 -4.22 1.50
C SER A 104 -19.11 -3.51 1.49
N LEU A 105 -19.56 -3.01 0.33
CA LEU A 105 -20.75 -2.18 0.17
C LEU A 105 -21.62 -2.63 -1.04
N PRO A 106 -21.95 -3.93 -1.15
CA PRO A 106 -22.64 -4.45 -2.33
C PRO A 106 -24.03 -3.85 -2.55
N GLU A 107 -24.71 -3.46 -1.47
CA GLU A 107 -26.05 -2.86 -1.51
C GLU A 107 -26.08 -1.48 -2.15
N GLU A 108 -24.98 -0.74 -2.15
CA GLU A 108 -24.87 0.56 -2.82
C GLU A 108 -24.74 0.42 -4.34
N TYR A 109 -24.36 -0.76 -4.82
CA TYR A 109 -24.05 -1.05 -6.22
C TYR A 109 -25.03 -2.03 -6.89
N VAL A 110 -26.24 -2.19 -6.34
CA VAL A 110 -27.30 -3.04 -6.93
C VAL A 110 -27.72 -2.63 -8.34
N HIS A 111 -27.41 -1.41 -8.74
CA HIS A 111 -27.71 -0.87 -10.08
C HIS A 111 -26.70 -1.31 -11.16
N VAL A 112 -25.54 -1.86 -10.79
CA VAL A 112 -24.51 -2.39 -11.71
C VAL A 112 -25.02 -3.70 -12.33
N ASP A 113 -24.67 -4.00 -13.58
CA ASP A 113 -25.18 -5.20 -14.27
C ASP A 113 -24.83 -6.48 -13.55
N HIS A 114 -23.55 -6.67 -13.16
CA HIS A 114 -23.09 -7.84 -12.45
C HIS A 114 -22.09 -7.48 -11.34
N LEU A 115 -22.25 -8.10 -10.17
CA LEU A 115 -21.33 -8.03 -9.05
C LEU A 115 -20.61 -9.36 -8.89
N VAL A 116 -19.25 -9.34 -8.98
CA VAL A 116 -18.36 -10.47 -8.76
C VAL A 116 -17.57 -10.18 -7.50
N LEU A 117 -18.06 -10.68 -6.36
CA LEU A 117 -17.63 -10.30 -5.02
C LEU A 117 -16.61 -11.29 -4.46
N LYS A 118 -15.86 -10.85 -3.43
CA LYS A 118 -14.81 -11.64 -2.76
C LYS A 118 -13.62 -11.94 -3.68
N GLU A 119 -13.05 -13.15 -3.55
CA GLU A 119 -11.87 -13.56 -4.30
C GLU A 119 -12.24 -14.05 -5.70
N ALA A 120 -11.70 -13.37 -6.71
CA ALA A 120 -12.07 -13.58 -8.12
C ALA A 120 -11.75 -15.00 -8.60
N GLU A 121 -10.77 -15.66 -8.01
CA GLU A 121 -10.41 -17.04 -8.33
C GLU A 121 -11.58 -18.02 -8.19
N LEU A 122 -12.53 -17.72 -7.27
CA LEU A 122 -13.72 -18.56 -7.03
C LEU A 122 -14.97 -18.07 -7.78
N THR A 123 -15.19 -16.75 -7.78
CA THR A 123 -16.46 -16.17 -8.23
C THR A 123 -16.47 -15.81 -9.72
N LEU A 124 -15.31 -15.43 -10.28
CA LEU A 124 -15.20 -15.08 -11.70
C LEU A 124 -15.40 -16.27 -12.67
N PRO A 125 -14.86 -17.48 -12.41
CA PRO A 125 -15.14 -18.64 -13.29
C PRO A 125 -16.63 -18.98 -13.37
N LEU A 126 -17.38 -18.78 -12.28
CA LEU A 126 -18.83 -18.99 -12.27
C LEU A 126 -19.55 -17.98 -13.17
N PHE A 127 -19.15 -16.70 -13.07
CA PHE A 127 -19.67 -15.64 -13.95
C PHE A 127 -19.36 -15.94 -15.43
N VAL A 128 -18.10 -16.29 -15.75
CA VAL A 128 -17.67 -16.59 -17.12
C VAL A 128 -18.48 -17.75 -17.72
N ARG A 129 -18.65 -18.84 -16.95
CA ARG A 129 -19.43 -20.00 -17.37
C ARG A 129 -20.90 -19.63 -17.67
N ASP A 130 -21.53 -18.86 -16.77
CA ASP A 130 -22.93 -18.50 -16.92
C ASP A 130 -23.09 -17.45 -18.06
N LEU A 131 -22.12 -16.58 -18.29
CA LEU A 131 -22.07 -15.64 -19.40
C LEU A 131 -21.97 -16.38 -20.75
N GLN A 132 -21.11 -17.41 -20.85
CA GLN A 132 -20.98 -18.22 -22.06
C GLN A 132 -22.28 -18.98 -22.39
N LYS A 133 -23.10 -19.33 -21.36
CA LYS A 133 -24.43 -19.91 -21.52
C LYS A 133 -25.52 -18.91 -21.84
N GLY A 134 -25.22 -17.59 -21.88
CA GLY A 134 -26.17 -16.53 -22.12
C GLY A 134 -27.10 -16.19 -20.93
N CYS A 135 -26.81 -16.71 -19.73
CA CYS A 135 -27.65 -16.52 -18.54
C CYS A 135 -26.86 -16.05 -17.30
N PRO A 136 -26.08 -14.95 -17.39
CA PRO A 136 -25.30 -14.48 -16.26
C PRO A 136 -26.21 -13.94 -15.15
N ARG A 137 -25.89 -14.31 -13.89
CA ARG A 137 -26.62 -13.83 -12.70
C ARG A 137 -26.20 -12.41 -12.34
N LYS A 138 -27.00 -11.76 -11.52
CA LYS A 138 -26.75 -10.42 -11.00
C LYS A 138 -25.57 -10.37 -10.04
N VAL A 139 -25.47 -11.37 -9.13
CA VAL A 139 -24.47 -11.41 -8.06
C VAL A 139 -23.79 -12.79 -8.00
N TYR A 140 -22.48 -12.79 -7.95
CA TYR A 140 -21.62 -13.94 -7.68
C TYR A 140 -20.89 -13.68 -6.38
N ASN A 141 -21.15 -14.48 -5.36
CA ASN A 141 -20.59 -14.36 -4.03
C ASN A 141 -20.35 -15.74 -3.43
N THR A 142 -19.39 -15.86 -2.51
CA THR A 142 -19.07 -17.08 -1.77
C THR A 142 -18.55 -16.75 -0.37
N HIS A 143 -18.68 -17.69 0.55
CA HIS A 143 -18.04 -17.64 1.86
C HIS A 143 -16.69 -18.36 1.89
N GLU A 144 -16.41 -19.13 0.84
CA GLU A 144 -15.15 -19.86 0.70
C GLU A 144 -13.98 -18.90 0.45
N LYS A 145 -12.79 -19.37 0.75
CA LYS A 145 -11.52 -18.66 0.50
C LYS A 145 -10.74 -19.40 -0.59
N ALA A 146 -10.19 -18.68 -1.55
CA ALA A 146 -9.47 -19.26 -2.67
C ALA A 146 -8.21 -20.01 -2.24
N ASP A 147 -7.96 -21.13 -2.91
CA ASP A 147 -6.66 -21.80 -2.88
C ASP A 147 -5.68 -21.02 -3.78
N LEU A 148 -4.67 -20.39 -3.17
CA LEU A 148 -3.72 -19.55 -3.90
C LEU A 148 -2.79 -20.37 -4.82
N HIS A 149 -2.73 -21.69 -4.67
CA HIS A 149 -2.01 -22.57 -5.62
C HIS A 149 -2.59 -22.49 -7.02
N GLN A 150 -3.85 -22.06 -7.16
CA GLN A 150 -4.53 -21.92 -8.46
C GLN A 150 -4.48 -20.49 -9.02
N THR A 151 -3.93 -19.52 -8.28
CA THR A 151 -3.84 -18.13 -8.76
C THR A 151 -2.86 -18.05 -9.94
N PRO A 152 -3.29 -17.56 -11.11
CA PRO A 152 -2.44 -17.46 -12.29
C PRO A 152 -1.41 -16.33 -12.16
N ILE A 153 -0.37 -16.38 -13.00
CA ILE A 153 0.58 -15.27 -13.18
C ILE A 153 -0.18 -14.09 -13.80
N PRO A 154 -0.09 -12.87 -13.23
CA PRO A 154 -0.76 -11.68 -13.76
C PRO A 154 -0.34 -11.36 -15.20
N LEU A 155 -1.25 -10.84 -16.02
CA LEU A 155 -0.98 -10.46 -17.42
C LEU A 155 -0.28 -9.10 -17.51
N TRP A 156 1.01 -9.04 -17.24
CA TRP A 156 1.83 -7.81 -17.25
C TRP A 156 1.90 -7.11 -18.60
N ASN A 157 1.67 -7.80 -19.70
CA ASN A 157 1.67 -7.24 -21.05
C ASN A 157 0.51 -6.25 -21.31
N LEU A 158 -0.53 -6.25 -20.48
CA LEU A 158 -1.63 -5.29 -20.57
C LEU A 158 -1.27 -3.88 -20.09
N ILE A 159 -0.12 -3.70 -19.44
CA ILE A 159 0.31 -2.40 -18.92
C ILE A 159 1.63 -1.92 -19.53
N LYS A 160 1.86 -0.62 -19.45
CA LYS A 160 3.15 -0.01 -19.81
C LYS A 160 3.99 0.14 -18.54
N MET A 161 4.77 -0.89 -18.15
CA MET A 161 5.54 -0.93 -16.90
C MET A 161 6.37 0.32 -16.62
N LYS A 162 6.94 0.97 -17.67
CA LYS A 162 7.70 2.22 -17.53
C LYS A 162 6.94 3.39 -16.90
N LYS A 163 5.60 3.33 -16.83
CA LYS A 163 4.77 4.36 -16.18
C LYS A 163 4.71 4.23 -14.66
N TYR A 164 5.09 3.07 -14.11
CA TYR A 164 5.00 2.76 -12.69
C TYR A 164 6.36 2.90 -12.01
N ALA A 165 6.36 3.27 -10.73
CA ALA A 165 7.58 3.37 -9.94
C ALA A 165 8.08 1.98 -9.55
N MET A 166 7.18 1.07 -9.18
CA MET A 166 7.48 -0.31 -8.82
C MET A 166 6.43 -1.28 -9.38
N MET A 167 6.78 -2.55 -9.48
CA MET A 167 5.84 -3.63 -9.75
C MET A 167 5.36 -4.24 -8.43
N CYS A 168 4.40 -5.15 -8.49
CA CYS A 168 3.91 -5.83 -7.30
C CYS A 168 3.58 -7.29 -7.59
N ILE A 169 3.82 -8.15 -6.62
CA ILE A 169 3.39 -9.56 -6.60
C ILE A 169 2.76 -9.86 -5.25
N GLN A 170 2.08 -10.98 -5.15
CA GLN A 170 1.48 -11.43 -3.89
C GLN A 170 1.94 -12.86 -3.59
N TYR A 171 2.50 -13.07 -2.40
CA TYR A 171 2.84 -14.39 -1.89
C TYR A 171 1.71 -14.99 -1.07
N SER A 172 1.13 -14.22 -0.16
CA SER A 172 0.10 -14.72 0.76
C SER A 172 -1.08 -13.77 0.93
N ARG A 173 -2.18 -14.29 1.45
CA ARG A 173 -3.40 -13.56 1.90
C ARG A 173 -3.79 -13.99 3.28
N GLY A 174 -4.33 -13.02 4.06
CA GLY A 174 -4.78 -13.19 5.42
C GLY A 174 -3.74 -12.74 6.43
N CYS A 175 -4.19 -12.59 7.68
CA CYS A 175 -3.33 -12.15 8.78
C CYS A 175 -3.67 -12.96 10.06
N PRO A 176 -2.67 -13.50 10.79
CA PRO A 176 -2.95 -14.31 11.97
C PRO A 176 -3.38 -13.48 13.19
N PHE A 177 -3.27 -12.15 13.10
CA PHE A 177 -3.67 -11.22 14.15
C PHE A 177 -5.13 -10.80 13.99
N ASP A 178 -5.72 -10.32 15.06
CA ASP A 178 -7.15 -10.04 15.17
C ASP A 178 -7.41 -8.60 15.68
N CYS A 179 -6.75 -7.64 15.04
CA CYS A 179 -6.90 -6.22 15.38
C CYS A 179 -8.31 -5.72 15.08
N ASP A 180 -8.97 -5.09 16.05
CA ASP A 180 -10.40 -4.76 16.01
C ASP A 180 -10.80 -3.77 14.91
N PHE A 181 -9.88 -2.92 14.46
CA PHE A 181 -10.11 -1.92 13.40
C PHE A 181 -9.78 -2.43 11.98
N CYS A 182 -9.15 -3.63 11.85
CA CYS A 182 -8.59 -4.09 10.60
C CYS A 182 -9.61 -4.91 9.79
N ASP A 183 -9.81 -4.55 8.51
CA ASP A 183 -10.70 -5.25 7.59
C ASP A 183 -10.06 -6.44 6.87
N VAL A 184 -8.74 -6.61 6.99
CA VAL A 184 -8.00 -7.72 6.35
C VAL A 184 -8.57 -9.08 6.74
N THR A 185 -8.84 -9.29 8.03
CA THR A 185 -9.38 -10.56 8.53
C THR A 185 -10.83 -10.78 8.08
N THR A 186 -11.61 -9.71 7.91
CA THR A 186 -12.96 -9.75 7.33
C THR A 186 -12.90 -10.14 5.85
N LEU A 187 -11.98 -9.57 5.08
CA LEU A 187 -11.83 -9.83 3.65
C LEU A 187 -11.18 -11.20 3.37
N PHE A 188 -10.05 -11.50 4.03
CA PHE A 188 -9.19 -12.64 3.69
C PHE A 188 -9.10 -13.73 4.76
N GLY A 189 -9.57 -13.47 6.00
CA GLY A 189 -9.56 -14.41 7.12
C GLY A 189 -8.26 -14.40 7.92
N HIS A 190 -8.26 -15.19 9.02
CA HIS A 190 -7.13 -15.30 9.94
C HIS A 190 -6.08 -16.33 9.50
N ARG A 191 -6.47 -17.31 8.69
CA ARG A 191 -5.57 -18.35 8.20
C ARG A 191 -4.73 -17.80 7.05
N ILE A 192 -3.41 -17.87 7.20
CA ILE A 192 -2.48 -17.53 6.12
C ILE A 192 -2.58 -18.59 5.01
N ARG A 193 -2.93 -18.14 3.81
CA ARG A 193 -2.92 -18.94 2.58
C ARG A 193 -1.79 -18.42 1.69
N MET A 194 -0.99 -19.32 1.13
CA MET A 194 0.24 -18.97 0.45
C MET A 194 0.27 -19.58 -0.95
N LYS A 195 0.96 -18.91 -1.86
CA LYS A 195 1.43 -19.51 -3.11
C LYS A 195 2.62 -20.43 -2.84
N THR A 196 2.85 -21.38 -3.72
CA THR A 196 4.07 -22.19 -3.70
C THR A 196 5.29 -21.32 -4.01
N THR A 197 6.45 -21.72 -3.53
CA THR A 197 7.75 -21.09 -3.87
C THR A 197 7.94 -20.97 -5.39
N ASN A 198 7.57 -22.03 -6.15
CA ASN A 198 7.70 -22.02 -7.61
C ASN A 198 6.78 -20.99 -8.28
N GLN A 199 5.55 -20.78 -7.78
CA GLN A 199 4.66 -19.74 -8.30
C GLN A 199 5.26 -18.35 -8.08
N VAL A 200 5.78 -18.07 -6.90
CA VAL A 200 6.43 -16.77 -6.61
C VAL A 200 7.64 -16.55 -7.52
N LEU A 201 8.49 -17.56 -7.69
CA LEU A 201 9.64 -17.47 -8.61
C LEU A 201 9.20 -17.30 -10.07
N ALA A 202 8.11 -17.91 -10.50
CA ALA A 202 7.57 -17.76 -11.84
C ALA A 202 7.02 -16.34 -12.08
N GLU A 203 6.38 -15.73 -11.08
CA GLU A 203 5.96 -14.32 -11.16
C GLU A 203 7.17 -13.37 -11.25
N LEU A 204 8.21 -13.58 -10.43
CA LEU A 204 9.45 -12.80 -10.50
C LEU A 204 10.14 -12.99 -11.86
N GLU A 205 10.19 -14.21 -12.38
CA GLU A 205 10.75 -14.51 -13.69
C GLU A 205 9.98 -13.81 -14.81
N SER A 206 8.65 -13.77 -14.73
CA SER A 206 7.81 -13.10 -15.73
C SER A 206 8.10 -11.60 -15.81
N LEU A 207 8.28 -10.93 -14.65
CA LEU A 207 8.70 -9.53 -14.60
C LEU A 207 10.11 -9.33 -15.14
N TYR A 208 11.04 -10.24 -14.80
CA TYR A 208 12.41 -10.21 -15.28
C TYR A 208 12.49 -10.37 -16.80
N ALA A 209 11.76 -11.33 -17.37
CA ALA A 209 11.71 -11.59 -18.81
C ALA A 209 11.15 -10.40 -19.59
N LEU A 210 10.19 -9.66 -19.02
CA LEU A 210 9.65 -8.44 -19.60
C LEU A 210 10.55 -7.19 -19.41
N GLY A 211 11.75 -7.37 -18.86
CA GLY A 211 12.76 -6.32 -18.74
C GLY A 211 12.65 -5.45 -17.49
N TRP A 212 11.79 -5.79 -16.51
CA TRP A 212 11.78 -5.06 -15.25
C TRP A 212 13.08 -5.28 -14.48
N ARG A 213 13.66 -4.21 -13.91
CA ARG A 213 14.94 -4.22 -13.18
C ARG A 213 14.94 -3.22 -12.05
N ASP A 214 13.83 -3.16 -11.31
CA ASP A 214 13.59 -2.17 -10.29
C ASP A 214 12.85 -2.78 -9.10
N GLU A 215 12.30 -1.96 -8.24
CA GLU A 215 11.60 -2.36 -7.01
C GLU A 215 10.35 -3.20 -7.30
N VAL A 216 10.13 -4.24 -6.48
CA VAL A 216 8.95 -5.11 -6.49
C VAL A 216 8.37 -5.18 -5.08
N PHE A 217 7.11 -4.79 -4.95
CA PHE A 217 6.36 -4.82 -3.70
C PHE A 217 5.63 -6.16 -3.53
N PHE A 218 5.90 -6.89 -2.46
CA PHE A 218 5.10 -8.01 -2.01
C PHE A 218 3.89 -7.46 -1.26
N VAL A 219 2.71 -7.47 -1.92
CA VAL A 219 1.47 -6.82 -1.41
C VAL A 219 0.74 -7.68 -0.37
N ASP A 220 1.49 -8.43 0.42
CA ASP A 220 0.97 -9.30 1.47
C ASP A 220 0.47 -8.47 2.65
N ASP A 221 -0.62 -8.89 3.30
CA ASP A 221 -1.16 -8.22 4.49
C ASP A 221 -0.20 -8.35 5.69
N ASN A 222 0.50 -9.47 5.78
CA ASN A 222 1.59 -9.73 6.72
C ASN A 222 2.51 -10.81 6.13
N PHE A 223 3.55 -10.39 5.43
CA PHE A 223 4.50 -11.26 4.74
C PHE A 223 5.09 -12.34 5.65
N ILE A 224 5.37 -12.00 6.91
CA ILE A 224 5.98 -12.89 7.89
C ILE A 224 4.97 -13.79 8.63
N GLY A 225 3.75 -13.91 8.12
CA GLY A 225 2.70 -14.71 8.75
C GLY A 225 3.04 -16.21 8.90
N ASN A 226 3.90 -16.75 8.04
CA ASN A 226 4.47 -18.10 8.18
C ASN A 226 6.00 -18.05 8.12
N LYS A 227 6.63 -17.73 9.25
CA LYS A 227 8.10 -17.60 9.37
C LYS A 227 8.84 -18.90 9.03
N ILE A 228 8.25 -20.06 9.32
CA ILE A 228 8.90 -21.36 9.07
C ILE A 228 9.06 -21.60 7.58
N HIS A 229 8.01 -21.45 6.79
CA HIS A 229 8.05 -21.59 5.34
C HIS A 229 8.98 -20.55 4.70
N LEU A 230 8.92 -19.30 5.18
CA LEU A 230 9.83 -18.24 4.69
C LEU A 230 11.29 -18.61 4.86
N LYS A 231 11.69 -19.08 6.06
CA LYS A 231 13.10 -19.40 6.36
C LYS A 231 13.58 -20.66 5.65
N LYS A 232 12.72 -21.68 5.56
CA LYS A 232 13.12 -23.00 5.02
C LYS A 232 13.05 -23.08 3.51
N GLU A 233 12.13 -22.38 2.88
CA GLU A 233 11.81 -22.59 1.46
C GLU A 233 11.86 -21.30 0.63
N LEU A 234 11.00 -20.30 0.91
CA LEU A 234 10.81 -19.17 0.00
C LEU A 234 12.04 -18.26 -0.08
N LEU A 235 12.56 -17.79 1.05
CA LEU A 235 13.70 -16.87 1.06
C LEU A 235 14.97 -17.50 0.51
N PRO A 236 15.36 -18.73 0.87
CA PRO A 236 16.49 -19.43 0.23
C PRO A 236 16.35 -19.53 -1.29
N ALA A 237 15.16 -19.84 -1.80
CA ALA A 237 14.90 -19.92 -3.23
C ALA A 237 14.99 -18.56 -3.93
N ILE A 238 14.41 -17.50 -3.33
CA ILE A 238 14.55 -16.13 -3.83
C ILE A 238 16.04 -15.72 -3.85
N ILE A 239 16.79 -15.98 -2.79
CA ILE A 239 18.23 -15.67 -2.72
C ILE A 239 19.00 -16.35 -3.87
N ALA A 240 18.75 -17.63 -4.13
CA ALA A 240 19.39 -18.37 -5.22
C ALA A 240 19.00 -17.77 -6.58
N TRP A 241 17.71 -17.45 -6.79
CA TRP A 241 17.20 -16.81 -8.00
C TRP A 241 17.81 -15.43 -8.23
N MET A 242 17.91 -14.59 -7.18
CA MET A 242 18.49 -13.24 -7.21
C MET A 242 20.00 -13.28 -7.51
N LYS A 243 20.74 -14.19 -6.87
CA LYS A 243 22.19 -14.37 -7.13
C LYS A 243 22.43 -14.73 -8.59
N LYS A 244 21.70 -15.71 -9.16
CA LYS A 244 21.83 -16.13 -10.55
C LYS A 244 21.63 -14.98 -11.55
N ARG A 245 20.84 -13.95 -11.17
CA ARG A 245 20.49 -12.78 -12.02
C ARG A 245 21.14 -11.48 -11.56
N GLN A 246 22.16 -11.56 -10.72
CA GLN A 246 22.93 -10.39 -10.22
C GLN A 246 22.03 -9.36 -9.54
N TYR A 247 21.07 -9.81 -8.72
CA TYR A 247 20.14 -8.99 -7.94
C TYR A 247 19.39 -7.95 -8.77
N PRO A 248 18.53 -8.36 -9.72
CA PRO A 248 17.85 -7.43 -10.63
C PRO A 248 16.82 -6.56 -9.93
N PHE A 249 16.31 -6.99 -8.77
CA PHE A 249 15.26 -6.33 -8.01
C PHE A 249 15.72 -5.89 -6.64
N SER A 250 15.02 -4.90 -6.04
CA SER A 250 14.88 -4.75 -4.60
C SER A 250 13.44 -5.07 -4.21
N PHE A 251 13.23 -5.44 -2.95
CA PHE A 251 11.92 -5.84 -2.45
C PHE A 251 11.49 -5.01 -1.26
N ASN A 252 10.20 -4.71 -1.21
CA ASN A 252 9.54 -4.21 -0.02
C ASN A 252 8.28 -5.03 0.30
N THR A 253 7.79 -4.96 1.54
CA THR A 253 6.60 -5.68 1.96
C THR A 253 6.00 -5.07 3.23
N GLN A 254 4.90 -5.65 3.71
CA GLN A 254 4.30 -5.34 5.01
C GLN A 254 4.59 -6.47 6.00
N ALA A 255 4.92 -6.11 7.23
CA ALA A 255 5.20 -7.07 8.29
C ALA A 255 4.73 -6.55 9.65
N SER A 256 4.53 -7.45 10.61
CA SER A 256 4.30 -7.11 12.00
C SER A 256 5.63 -6.84 12.73
N ILE A 257 5.58 -6.06 13.82
CA ILE A 257 6.76 -5.60 14.57
C ILE A 257 7.60 -6.75 15.16
N ASN A 258 7.01 -7.92 15.38
CA ASN A 258 7.71 -9.12 15.83
C ASN A 258 8.68 -9.72 14.81
N LEU A 259 8.86 -9.06 13.65
CA LEU A 259 10.02 -9.26 12.78
C LEU A 259 11.33 -8.97 13.53
N ALA A 260 11.32 -7.96 14.42
CA ALA A 260 12.47 -7.59 15.22
C ALA A 260 12.99 -8.69 16.17
N ASP A 261 12.17 -9.72 16.44
CA ASP A 261 12.53 -10.85 17.32
C ASP A 261 13.27 -11.98 16.58
N ASP A 262 13.47 -11.89 15.25
CA ASP A 262 13.97 -13.00 14.44
C ASP A 262 15.13 -12.52 13.55
N ASP A 263 16.31 -12.50 14.12
CA ASP A 263 17.55 -12.05 13.44
C ASP A 263 17.85 -12.89 12.19
N GLU A 264 17.57 -14.20 12.23
CA GLU A 264 17.76 -15.09 11.09
C GLU A 264 16.83 -14.70 9.93
N LEU A 265 15.55 -14.47 10.23
CA LEU A 265 14.58 -14.05 9.23
C LEU A 265 14.95 -12.70 8.62
N MET A 266 15.30 -11.69 9.44
CA MET A 266 15.76 -10.39 8.95
C MET A 266 16.99 -10.53 8.05
N LYS A 267 17.96 -11.34 8.43
CA LYS A 267 19.16 -11.61 7.62
C LYS A 267 18.81 -12.25 6.28
N LEU A 268 17.93 -13.24 6.26
CA LEU A 268 17.48 -13.89 5.03
C LEU A 268 16.70 -12.92 4.13
N MET A 269 15.82 -12.09 4.69
CA MET A 269 15.09 -11.07 3.94
C MET A 269 16.07 -10.09 3.27
N VAL A 270 17.03 -9.56 3.99
CA VAL A 270 18.06 -8.65 3.43
C VAL A 270 18.91 -9.35 2.37
N GLN A 271 19.27 -10.62 2.57
CA GLN A 271 19.99 -11.40 1.56
C GLN A 271 19.15 -11.67 0.30
N ALA A 272 17.84 -11.81 0.45
CA ALA A 272 16.90 -11.94 -0.68
C ALA A 272 16.73 -10.63 -1.46
N GLY A 273 17.08 -9.48 -0.87
CA GLY A 273 16.96 -8.16 -1.50
C GLY A 273 15.87 -7.28 -0.90
N PHE A 274 15.28 -7.64 0.24
CA PHE A 274 14.35 -6.75 0.95
C PHE A 274 15.16 -5.61 1.59
N ASP A 275 14.77 -4.38 1.31
CA ASP A 275 15.39 -3.15 1.82
C ASP A 275 14.41 -2.21 2.52
N CYS A 276 13.11 -2.53 2.46
CA CYS A 276 12.06 -1.77 3.12
C CYS A 276 10.94 -2.67 3.65
N VAL A 277 10.41 -2.32 4.82
CA VAL A 277 9.20 -2.95 5.38
C VAL A 277 8.26 -1.89 5.94
N PHE A 278 6.96 -2.07 5.68
CA PHE A 278 5.92 -1.29 6.34
C PHE A 278 5.45 -2.04 7.60
N ILE A 279 5.40 -1.35 8.73
CA ILE A 279 5.00 -1.88 10.04
C ILE A 279 3.81 -1.11 10.58
N GLY A 280 2.74 -1.81 10.94
CA GLY A 280 1.65 -1.24 11.73
C GLY A 280 2.08 -1.08 13.19
N ILE A 281 2.53 0.12 13.58
CA ILE A 281 2.87 0.45 14.98
C ILE A 281 1.63 0.90 15.73
N GLU A 282 0.76 1.62 15.05
CA GLU A 282 -0.51 2.22 15.45
C GLU A 282 -0.31 3.34 16.50
N THR A 283 0.19 3.00 17.68
CA THR A 283 0.33 3.96 18.78
C THR A 283 1.44 3.53 19.76
N PRO A 284 2.14 4.47 20.40
CA PRO A 284 3.03 4.15 21.53
C PRO A 284 2.28 3.87 22.84
N ASN A 285 0.94 4.11 22.91
CA ASN A 285 0.14 3.94 24.09
C ASN A 285 -0.27 2.47 24.29
N GLN A 286 0.16 1.85 25.40
CA GLN A 286 -0.13 0.45 25.72
C GLN A 286 -1.62 0.18 25.95
N GLU A 287 -2.35 1.14 26.56
CA GLU A 287 -3.80 1.03 26.79
C GLU A 287 -4.55 0.96 25.46
N SER A 288 -4.19 1.83 24.49
CA SER A 288 -4.79 1.85 23.15
C SER A 288 -4.43 0.62 22.31
N LEU A 289 -3.21 0.07 22.47
CA LEU A 289 -2.83 -1.21 21.86
C LEU A 289 -3.67 -2.38 22.39
N SER A 290 -3.94 -2.39 23.71
CA SER A 290 -4.81 -3.39 24.34
C SER A 290 -6.26 -3.22 23.89
N GLU A 291 -6.76 -1.99 23.83
CA GLU A 291 -8.11 -1.66 23.38
C GLU A 291 -8.39 -2.20 21.96
N CYS A 292 -7.44 -2.04 21.05
CA CYS A 292 -7.62 -2.46 19.67
C CYS A 292 -7.11 -3.87 19.37
N ASN A 293 -6.80 -4.67 20.37
CA ASN A 293 -6.30 -6.04 20.26
C ASN A 293 -5.02 -6.17 19.40
N LYS A 294 -4.11 -5.16 19.46
CA LYS A 294 -2.81 -5.18 18.78
C LYS A 294 -1.75 -5.90 19.64
N LEU A 295 -2.02 -7.15 20.01
CA LEU A 295 -1.27 -7.92 21.00
C LEU A 295 0.22 -8.06 20.66
N GLN A 296 0.57 -8.13 19.37
CA GLN A 296 1.96 -8.27 18.92
C GLN A 296 2.84 -7.04 19.21
N ASN A 297 2.24 -5.90 19.57
CA ASN A 297 2.94 -4.66 19.92
C ASN A 297 3.02 -4.43 21.43
N ILE A 298 2.22 -5.12 22.24
CA ILE A 298 2.12 -4.92 23.69
C ILE A 298 3.40 -5.38 24.39
N GLY A 299 3.82 -4.62 25.42
CA GLY A 299 4.94 -4.95 26.28
C GLY A 299 6.32 -4.84 25.62
N ARG A 300 6.42 -4.13 24.47
CA ARG A 300 7.66 -3.98 23.71
C ARG A 300 8.22 -2.57 23.78
N ASP A 301 9.54 -2.45 23.78
CA ASP A 301 10.19 -1.22 23.36
C ASP A 301 10.13 -1.11 21.82
N LEU A 302 9.04 -0.49 21.33
CA LEU A 302 8.78 -0.35 19.90
C LEU A 302 9.88 0.48 19.19
N VAL A 303 10.51 1.44 19.89
CA VAL A 303 11.64 2.23 19.34
C VAL A 303 12.85 1.32 19.11
N ALA A 304 13.17 0.48 20.10
CA ALA A 304 14.26 -0.49 19.97
C ALA A 304 14.01 -1.49 18.85
N CYS A 305 12.78 -2.01 18.72
CA CYS A 305 12.37 -2.91 17.64
C CYS A 305 12.57 -2.26 16.26
N VAL A 306 12.09 -1.02 16.06
CA VAL A 306 12.29 -0.28 14.80
C VAL A 306 13.79 -0.13 14.49
N LYS A 307 14.61 0.28 15.48
CA LYS A 307 16.04 0.45 15.28
C LYS A 307 16.77 -0.86 14.98
N THR A 308 16.31 -1.98 15.53
CA THR A 308 16.84 -3.32 15.22
C THR A 308 16.59 -3.69 13.76
N ILE A 309 15.37 -3.48 13.25
CA ILE A 309 15.06 -3.72 11.84
C ILE A 309 15.87 -2.79 10.93
N GLN A 310 16.02 -1.51 11.28
CA GLN A 310 16.85 -0.57 10.51
C GLN A 310 18.33 -0.98 10.47
N ARG A 311 18.87 -1.46 11.58
CA ARG A 311 20.27 -1.97 11.67
C ARG A 311 20.49 -3.24 10.86
N SER A 312 19.46 -4.07 10.68
CA SER A 312 19.55 -5.26 9.85
C SER A 312 19.67 -4.94 8.35
N GLY A 313 19.30 -3.72 7.94
CA GLY A 313 19.41 -3.26 6.55
C GLY A 313 18.07 -3.01 5.85
N MET A 314 16.97 -2.88 6.58
CA MET A 314 15.66 -2.55 6.04
C MET A 314 15.19 -1.20 6.57
N GLN A 315 14.72 -0.32 5.66
CA GLN A 315 14.00 0.89 6.05
C GLN A 315 12.66 0.48 6.66
N VAL A 316 12.29 1.12 7.79
CA VAL A 316 10.95 0.98 8.35
C VAL A 316 10.10 2.16 7.94
N GLN A 317 9.04 1.89 7.21
CA GLN A 317 7.88 2.77 7.05
C GLN A 317 6.83 2.34 8.08
N ALA A 318 6.04 3.25 8.63
CA ALA A 318 5.07 2.84 9.64
C ALA A 318 3.74 3.58 9.55
N GLY A 319 2.68 2.86 9.96
CA GLY A 319 1.35 3.37 10.19
C GLY A 319 1.12 3.70 11.66
N PHE A 320 0.49 4.85 11.91
CA PHE A 320 0.09 5.33 13.21
C PHE A 320 -1.37 5.78 13.16
N ILE A 321 -2.08 5.59 14.27
CA ILE A 321 -3.50 5.88 14.40
C ILE A 321 -3.73 6.73 15.64
N LEU A 322 -4.55 7.76 15.53
CA LEU A 322 -5.03 8.60 16.62
C LEU A 322 -6.55 8.49 16.72
N GLY A 323 -7.08 8.55 17.93
CA GLY A 323 -8.52 8.55 18.20
C GLY A 323 -9.06 7.27 18.80
N PHE A 324 -8.19 6.45 19.41
CA PHE A 324 -8.63 5.37 20.28
C PHE A 324 -9.36 5.92 21.50
N ASP A 325 -10.28 5.14 22.08
CA ASP A 325 -11.05 5.56 23.24
C ASP A 325 -10.18 5.75 24.50
N SER A 326 -9.03 5.05 24.56
CA SER A 326 -8.03 5.18 25.63
C SER A 326 -7.02 6.31 25.42
N ASP A 327 -7.09 7.03 24.27
CA ASP A 327 -6.18 8.13 24.02
C ASP A 327 -6.51 9.34 24.90
N LYS A 328 -5.47 9.86 25.58
CA LYS A 328 -5.51 11.13 26.31
C LYS A 328 -4.82 12.22 25.47
N SER A 329 -5.01 13.51 25.77
CA SER A 329 -4.39 14.59 25.01
C SER A 329 -2.85 14.55 24.94
N SER A 330 -2.20 13.86 25.88
CA SER A 330 -0.76 13.61 25.86
C SER A 330 -0.30 12.73 24.69
N ILE A 331 -1.23 11.96 24.06
CA ILE A 331 -0.89 11.07 22.94
C ILE A 331 -0.25 11.81 21.77
N PHE A 332 -0.66 13.06 21.52
CA PHE A 332 -0.15 13.85 20.41
C PHE A 332 1.35 14.13 20.57
N ASP A 333 1.80 14.54 21.73
CA ASP A 333 3.21 14.80 22.02
C ASP A 333 4.02 13.51 22.12
N ASN A 334 3.45 12.48 22.74
CA ASN A 334 4.07 11.15 22.82
C ASN A 334 4.31 10.55 21.42
N LEU A 335 3.35 10.69 20.50
CA LEU A 335 3.47 10.19 19.15
C LEU A 335 4.53 10.97 18.35
N ILE A 336 4.57 12.32 18.47
CA ILE A 336 5.62 13.15 17.85
C ILE A 336 6.99 12.69 18.35
N HIS A 337 7.14 12.54 19.67
CA HIS A 337 8.41 12.11 20.26
C HIS A 337 8.84 10.72 19.75
N PHE A 338 7.91 9.77 19.77
CA PHE A 338 8.15 8.41 19.26
C PHE A 338 8.63 8.41 17.81
N ILE A 339 7.92 9.11 16.91
CA ILE A 339 8.26 9.17 15.48
C ILE A 339 9.65 9.78 15.27
N GLN A 340 9.98 10.85 16.00
CA GLN A 340 11.30 11.49 15.90
C GLN A 340 12.41 10.59 16.45
N GLN A 341 12.20 9.95 17.57
CA GLN A 341 13.19 9.09 18.24
C GLN A 341 13.46 7.79 17.49
N SER A 342 12.42 7.17 16.92
CA SER A 342 12.54 5.91 16.16
C SER A 342 13.22 6.09 14.80
N GLY A 343 13.18 7.31 14.25
CA GLY A 343 13.69 7.58 12.90
C GLY A 343 12.81 7.01 11.79
N VAL A 344 11.52 6.76 12.04
CA VAL A 344 10.55 6.37 10.99
C VAL A 344 10.30 7.59 10.11
N VAL A 345 10.92 7.63 8.92
CA VAL A 345 10.83 8.78 8.01
C VAL A 345 9.48 8.84 7.32
N THR A 346 9.02 7.73 6.75
CA THR A 346 7.68 7.59 6.16
C THR A 346 6.72 7.17 7.27
N ALA A 347 6.17 8.14 7.98
CA ALA A 347 5.24 7.96 9.09
C ALA A 347 3.83 8.33 8.64
N MET A 348 3.02 7.38 8.24
CA MET A 348 1.61 7.62 7.93
C MET A 348 0.84 7.73 9.23
N VAL A 349 0.40 8.92 9.58
CA VAL A 349 -0.50 9.15 10.73
C VAL A 349 -1.89 9.35 10.19
N GLY A 350 -2.83 8.56 10.65
CA GLY A 350 -4.24 8.62 10.29
C GLY A 350 -5.15 8.74 11.51
N LEU A 351 -6.39 9.14 11.28
CA LEU A 351 -7.45 9.04 12.26
C LEU A 351 -8.04 7.63 12.26
N LEU A 352 -8.40 7.15 13.45
CA LEU A 352 -9.09 5.88 13.58
C LEU A 352 -10.40 5.94 12.79
N ASN A 353 -10.59 4.98 11.92
CA ASN A 353 -11.84 4.75 11.22
C ASN A 353 -12.33 3.33 11.50
N ALA A 354 -13.63 3.14 11.48
CA ALA A 354 -14.28 1.86 11.67
C ALA A 354 -14.79 1.32 10.32
N PRO A 355 -14.00 0.52 9.60
CA PRO A 355 -14.44 -0.12 8.36
C PRO A 355 -15.59 -1.08 8.63
N ARG A 356 -16.56 -1.12 7.73
CA ARG A 356 -17.74 -1.97 7.85
C ARG A 356 -17.35 -3.45 7.96
N GLY A 357 -17.97 -4.15 8.89
CA GLY A 357 -17.70 -5.56 9.16
C GLY A 357 -16.55 -5.84 10.13
N THR A 358 -15.84 -4.81 10.61
CA THR A 358 -14.83 -4.95 11.66
C THR A 358 -15.46 -5.03 13.06
N LYS A 359 -14.72 -5.54 14.02
CA LYS A 359 -15.17 -5.58 15.42
C LYS A 359 -15.40 -4.17 15.97
N LEU A 360 -14.52 -3.23 15.63
CA LEU A 360 -14.66 -1.82 15.98
C LEU A 360 -15.97 -1.24 15.44
N TYR A 361 -16.32 -1.51 14.17
CA TYR A 361 -17.57 -1.05 13.58
C TYR A 361 -18.78 -1.57 14.35
N ASN A 362 -18.81 -2.87 14.66
CA ASN A 362 -19.91 -3.50 15.38
C ASN A 362 -20.04 -2.93 16.80
N ARG A 363 -18.92 -2.71 17.51
CA ARG A 363 -18.92 -2.08 18.84
C ARG A 363 -19.50 -0.66 18.77
N LEU A 364 -19.00 0.18 17.86
CA LEU A 364 -19.45 1.57 17.73
C LEU A 364 -20.91 1.69 17.25
N MET A 365 -21.37 0.73 16.45
CA MET A 365 -22.78 0.64 16.07
C MET A 365 -23.67 0.38 17.29
N THR A 366 -23.29 -0.57 18.17
CA THR A 366 -24.02 -0.86 19.41
C THR A 366 -23.99 0.33 20.38
N GLU A 367 -22.91 1.10 20.40
CA GLU A 367 -22.75 2.31 21.21
C GLU A 367 -23.44 3.55 20.60
N ASN A 368 -24.10 3.45 19.43
CA ASN A 368 -24.70 4.56 18.67
C ASN A 368 -23.70 5.71 18.37
N ARG A 369 -22.44 5.39 18.09
CA ARG A 369 -21.37 6.35 17.84
C ARG A 369 -20.96 6.47 16.37
N LEU A 370 -21.48 5.65 15.47
CA LEU A 370 -21.22 5.79 14.03
C LEU A 370 -21.88 7.05 13.49
N SER A 371 -21.20 7.74 12.57
CA SER A 371 -21.67 9.02 11.99
C SER A 371 -21.85 8.93 10.48
N ILE A 372 -20.78 9.10 9.70
CA ILE A 372 -20.78 9.14 8.24
C ILE A 372 -20.07 7.91 7.66
N ALA A 373 -20.19 7.70 6.35
CA ALA A 373 -19.40 6.67 5.67
C ALA A 373 -17.92 7.07 5.63
N ALA A 374 -17.01 6.10 5.82
CA ALA A 374 -15.58 6.32 5.68
C ALA A 374 -15.22 6.68 4.22
N THR A 375 -14.32 7.65 4.05
CA THR A 375 -13.83 8.08 2.72
C THR A 375 -12.81 7.10 2.12
N GLY A 376 -12.15 6.30 2.97
CA GLY A 376 -11.05 5.43 2.61
C GLY A 376 -9.70 6.15 2.49
N ASP A 377 -9.62 7.46 2.74
CA ASP A 377 -8.36 8.19 2.90
C ASP A 377 -8.04 8.32 4.38
N ASN A 378 -7.01 7.64 4.84
CA ASN A 378 -6.61 7.65 6.24
C ASN A 378 -5.99 8.98 6.69
N THR A 379 -5.84 9.95 5.80
CA THR A 379 -5.13 11.22 6.07
C THR A 379 -5.96 12.46 5.79
N ASP A 380 -7.23 12.33 5.40
CA ASP A 380 -8.10 13.43 4.95
C ASP A 380 -8.87 14.15 6.07
N PHE A 381 -8.46 13.98 7.32
CA PHE A 381 -9.13 14.56 8.50
C PHE A 381 -10.55 14.03 8.75
N SER A 382 -11.01 13.02 8.01
CA SER A 382 -12.31 12.41 8.24
C SER A 382 -12.27 11.32 9.31
N ILE A 383 -13.36 11.22 10.07
CA ILE A 383 -13.60 10.16 11.04
C ILE A 383 -15.07 9.75 10.92
N ASN A 384 -15.34 8.45 10.91
CA ASN A 384 -16.69 7.94 10.71
C ASN A 384 -17.43 7.56 11.99
N PHE A 385 -16.97 8.05 13.12
CA PHE A 385 -17.63 7.87 14.43
C PHE A 385 -17.32 9.03 15.37
N VAL A 386 -18.01 9.10 16.50
CA VAL A 386 -17.80 10.12 17.56
C VAL A 386 -16.74 9.60 18.53
N PRO A 387 -15.50 10.17 18.56
CA PRO A 387 -14.43 9.77 19.47
C PRO A 387 -14.70 10.24 20.90
N LYS A 388 -14.26 9.48 21.92
CA LYS A 388 -14.44 9.86 23.34
C LYS A 388 -13.74 11.15 23.74
N MET A 389 -12.60 11.47 23.11
CA MET A 389 -11.89 12.73 23.39
C MET A 389 -12.53 13.95 22.71
N GLY A 390 -13.60 13.79 21.94
CA GLY A 390 -14.25 14.82 21.14
C GLY A 390 -13.55 15.11 19.81
N ILE A 391 -14.37 15.38 18.78
CA ILE A 391 -13.90 15.56 17.40
C ILE A 391 -12.92 16.73 17.29
N ASP A 392 -13.26 17.88 17.86
CA ASP A 392 -12.43 19.09 17.76
C ASP A 392 -11.04 18.92 18.39
N ASN A 393 -10.98 18.28 19.56
CA ASN A 393 -9.72 17.99 20.25
C ASN A 393 -8.86 17.01 19.43
N LEU A 394 -9.47 15.97 18.89
CA LEU A 394 -8.79 14.99 18.04
C LEU A 394 -8.24 15.65 16.75
N LEU A 395 -9.04 16.43 16.04
CA LEU A 395 -8.62 17.09 14.80
C LEU A 395 -7.52 18.13 15.03
N LYS A 396 -7.62 18.95 16.11
CA LYS A 396 -6.55 19.88 16.51
C LYS A 396 -5.25 19.14 16.84
N GLY A 397 -5.36 18.06 17.61
CA GLY A 397 -4.21 17.21 17.95
C GLY A 397 -3.59 16.52 16.74
N TYR A 398 -4.40 15.99 15.86
CA TYR A 398 -3.94 15.38 14.61
C TYR A 398 -3.19 16.39 13.75
N HIS A 399 -3.74 17.60 13.55
CA HIS A 399 -3.08 18.69 12.83
C HIS A 399 -1.74 19.06 13.48
N LYS A 400 -1.68 19.17 14.82
CA LYS A 400 -0.43 19.39 15.56
C LYS A 400 0.61 18.32 15.24
N VAL A 401 0.23 17.04 15.27
CA VAL A 401 1.15 15.92 14.99
C VAL A 401 1.70 16.03 13.57
N VAL A 402 0.83 16.06 12.56
CA VAL A 402 1.27 16.01 11.15
C VAL A 402 2.05 17.24 10.73
N SER A 403 1.65 18.45 11.17
CA SER A 403 2.37 19.68 10.90
C SER A 403 3.75 19.70 11.56
N THR A 404 3.88 19.13 12.76
CA THR A 404 5.15 19.05 13.49
C THR A 404 6.10 18.05 12.84
N ILE A 405 5.68 16.81 12.60
CA ILE A 405 6.56 15.75 12.06
C ILE A 405 6.98 16.00 10.61
N TYR A 406 6.16 16.71 9.83
CA TYR A 406 6.45 17.07 8.45
C TYR A 406 6.95 18.49 8.28
N SER A 407 7.15 19.25 9.39
CA SER A 407 7.90 20.50 9.33
C SER A 407 9.30 20.25 8.77
N PRO A 408 9.87 21.16 7.99
CA PRO A 408 11.16 20.97 7.34
C PRO A 408 12.27 20.50 8.29
N ARG A 409 12.41 21.17 9.43
CA ARG A 409 13.43 20.87 10.42
C ARG A 409 13.26 19.46 11.01
N ASN A 410 12.08 19.14 11.56
CA ASN A 410 11.83 17.85 12.20
C ASN A 410 11.92 16.71 11.22
N TYR A 411 11.44 16.91 9.99
CA TYR A 411 11.56 15.88 8.94
C TYR A 411 13.03 15.56 8.62
N HIS A 412 13.87 16.58 8.40
CA HIS A 412 15.28 16.36 8.08
C HIS A 412 16.07 15.77 9.26
N GLU A 413 15.81 16.24 10.49
CA GLU A 413 16.41 15.65 11.70
C GLU A 413 16.06 14.15 11.81
N ARG A 414 14.82 13.78 11.52
CA ARG A 414 14.35 12.38 11.50
C ARG A 414 15.03 11.57 10.39
N VAL A 415 15.19 12.13 9.19
CA VAL A 415 15.97 11.48 8.11
C VAL A 415 17.40 11.21 8.58
N LEU A 416 18.07 12.16 9.22
CA LEU A 416 19.41 11.96 9.75
C LEU A 416 19.45 10.92 10.88
N THR A 417 18.44 10.90 11.76
CA THR A 417 18.29 9.87 12.81
C THR A 417 18.22 8.47 12.20
N PHE A 418 17.40 8.30 11.16
CA PHE A 418 17.31 7.05 10.40
C PHE A 418 18.66 6.69 9.76
N LEU A 419 19.25 7.57 8.95
CA LEU A 419 20.47 7.29 8.19
C LEU A 419 21.69 6.97 9.09
N ARG A 420 21.74 7.53 10.31
CA ARG A 420 22.77 7.18 11.30
C ARG A 420 22.64 5.76 11.84
N ASN A 421 21.39 5.28 11.94
CA ASN A 421 21.08 3.95 12.47
C ASN A 421 21.07 2.86 11.38
N TYR A 422 20.66 3.19 10.18
CA TYR A 422 20.50 2.28 9.04
C TYR A 422 21.85 1.71 8.56
N ARG A 423 21.87 0.43 8.24
CA ARG A 423 23.02 -0.28 7.70
C ARG A 423 22.61 -1.00 6.41
N PRO A 424 22.87 -0.41 5.22
CA PRO A 424 22.44 -1.03 3.96
C PRO A 424 23.02 -2.42 3.77
N GLY A 425 22.22 -3.34 3.29
CA GLY A 425 22.64 -4.70 2.97
C GLY A 425 23.73 -4.70 1.88
N LYS A 426 24.67 -5.65 1.96
CA LYS A 426 25.80 -5.74 1.00
C LYS A 426 25.36 -5.85 -0.46
N ASN A 427 24.19 -6.41 -0.71
CA ASN A 427 23.61 -6.61 -2.05
C ASN A 427 22.79 -5.42 -2.55
N ASN A 428 22.42 -4.49 -1.67
CA ASN A 428 21.61 -3.30 -1.99
C ASN A 428 22.52 -2.13 -2.40
N LYS A 429 23.42 -2.37 -3.37
CA LYS A 429 24.22 -1.29 -3.94
C LYS A 429 23.33 -0.40 -4.80
N PRO A 430 23.33 0.93 -4.60
CA PRO A 430 22.55 1.84 -5.43
C PRO A 430 22.97 1.70 -6.91
N ARG A 431 22.01 1.41 -7.77
CA ARG A 431 22.21 1.42 -9.21
C ARG A 431 21.81 2.79 -9.71
N TYR A 432 22.79 3.63 -10.00
CA TYR A 432 22.51 4.97 -10.54
C TYR A 432 22.05 4.86 -11.98
N ARG A 433 20.83 5.27 -12.24
CA ARG A 433 20.22 5.36 -13.56
C ARG A 433 20.13 6.83 -13.99
N TYR A 434 19.94 7.06 -15.28
CA TYR A 434 19.73 8.42 -15.80
C TYR A 434 18.55 9.16 -15.11
N CYS A 435 17.48 8.44 -14.80
CA CYS A 435 16.34 9.02 -14.06
C CYS A 435 16.72 9.49 -12.64
N ASP A 436 17.68 8.82 -11.98
CA ASP A 436 18.13 9.17 -10.63
C ASP A 436 18.97 10.45 -10.65
N ILE A 437 19.84 10.59 -11.67
CA ILE A 437 20.59 11.84 -11.90
C ILE A 437 19.63 13.00 -12.18
N LYS A 438 18.62 12.78 -13.04
CA LYS A 438 17.59 13.78 -13.32
C LYS A 438 16.78 14.15 -12.09
N ALA A 439 16.43 13.16 -11.26
CA ALA A 439 15.73 13.39 -10.00
C ALA A 439 16.57 14.20 -9.01
N PHE A 440 17.88 13.90 -8.93
CA PHE A 440 18.81 14.66 -8.11
C PHE A 440 18.91 16.12 -8.55
N LEU A 441 19.10 16.39 -9.85
CA LEU A 441 19.16 17.77 -10.39
C LEU A 441 17.85 18.52 -10.14
N LYS A 442 16.71 17.88 -10.35
CA LYS A 442 15.40 18.47 -10.00
C LYS A 442 15.27 18.73 -8.49
N SER A 443 15.80 17.84 -7.63
CA SER A 443 15.75 18.06 -6.18
C SER A 443 16.60 19.24 -5.76
N ILE A 444 17.77 19.44 -6.37
CA ILE A 444 18.59 20.65 -6.15
C ILE A 444 17.77 21.91 -6.49
N TRP A 445 17.11 21.92 -7.65
CA TRP A 445 16.30 23.06 -8.05
C TRP A 445 15.12 23.31 -7.11
N HIS A 446 14.27 22.27 -6.92
CA HIS A 446 13.02 22.42 -6.16
C HIS A 446 13.21 22.54 -4.63
N LEU A 447 14.21 21.88 -4.06
CA LEU A 447 14.43 21.86 -2.61
C LEU A 447 15.63 22.71 -2.21
N GLY A 448 16.69 22.73 -3.02
CA GLY A 448 17.93 23.42 -2.68
C GLY A 448 17.97 24.89 -3.11
N ILE A 449 17.26 25.28 -4.18
CA ILE A 449 17.28 26.66 -4.71
C ILE A 449 15.99 27.41 -4.38
N ILE A 450 14.83 26.91 -4.81
CA ILE A 450 13.53 27.58 -4.62
C ILE A 450 12.77 27.10 -3.37
N GLY A 451 13.16 26.00 -2.76
CA GLY A 451 12.51 25.45 -1.57
C GLY A 451 12.56 26.40 -0.37
N LYS A 452 11.50 26.41 0.45
CA LYS A 452 11.40 27.26 1.66
C LYS A 452 12.47 26.92 2.72
N ASP A 453 12.99 25.68 2.75
CA ASP A 453 13.97 25.20 3.74
C ASP A 453 15.24 24.66 3.07
N LYS A 454 15.93 25.54 2.36
CA LYS A 454 17.18 25.23 1.64
C LYS A 454 18.29 24.72 2.56
N LEU A 455 18.38 25.27 3.77
CA LEU A 455 19.45 24.93 4.70
C LEU A 455 19.36 23.48 5.17
N SER A 456 18.17 22.98 5.50
CA SER A 456 17.98 21.59 5.92
C SER A 456 18.28 20.62 4.77
N TYR A 457 17.87 20.95 3.53
CA TYR A 457 18.20 20.17 2.35
C TYR A 457 19.72 20.08 2.14
N TRP A 458 20.42 21.19 2.15
CA TRP A 458 21.87 21.20 1.94
C TRP A 458 22.64 20.52 3.07
N LYS A 459 22.20 20.66 4.34
CA LYS A 459 22.77 19.90 5.46
C LYS A 459 22.69 18.40 5.21
N LEU A 460 21.54 17.90 4.74
CA LEU A 460 21.35 16.47 4.43
C LEU A 460 22.24 16.03 3.25
N ILE A 461 22.29 16.81 2.17
CA ILE A 461 23.11 16.51 1.00
C ILE A 461 24.61 16.49 1.38
N PHE A 462 25.13 17.51 2.05
CA PHE A 462 26.55 17.54 2.48
C PHE A 462 26.89 16.39 3.43
N TRP A 463 25.98 16.02 4.33
CA TRP A 463 26.17 14.85 5.19
C TRP A 463 26.26 13.56 4.35
N SER A 464 25.44 13.44 3.31
CA SER A 464 25.38 12.27 2.43
C SER A 464 26.54 12.18 1.46
N LEU A 465 27.06 13.31 0.96
CA LEU A 465 28.23 13.34 0.09
C LEU A 465 29.49 12.76 0.78
N LYS A 466 29.60 12.95 2.10
CA LYS A 466 30.66 12.31 2.90
C LYS A 466 30.41 10.79 3.11
N ARG A 467 29.27 10.26 2.67
CA ARG A 467 28.82 8.87 2.86
C ARG A 467 28.03 8.42 1.63
N PRO A 468 28.69 8.21 0.47
CA PRO A 468 28.03 8.07 -0.83
C PRO A 468 27.02 6.92 -0.90
N GLN A 469 27.15 5.87 -0.05
CA GLN A 469 26.20 4.77 0.05
C GLN A 469 24.80 5.24 0.49
N TYR A 470 24.65 6.40 1.11
CA TYR A 470 23.36 6.96 1.55
C TYR A 470 22.82 8.04 0.64
N LEU A 471 23.59 8.54 -0.33
CA LEU A 471 23.20 9.71 -1.13
C LEU A 471 21.88 9.48 -1.89
N HIS A 472 21.75 8.33 -2.56
CA HIS A 472 20.53 7.99 -3.30
C HIS A 472 19.30 7.99 -2.37
N LEU A 473 19.41 7.32 -1.21
CA LEU A 473 18.32 7.23 -0.24
C LEU A 473 17.99 8.60 0.38
N ALA A 474 19.01 9.41 0.70
CA ALA A 474 18.80 10.76 1.24
C ALA A 474 18.05 11.66 0.26
N VAL A 475 18.39 11.62 -1.03
CA VAL A 475 17.70 12.36 -2.09
C VAL A 475 16.26 11.87 -2.24
N THR A 476 16.04 10.57 -2.27
CA THR A 476 14.70 9.97 -2.35
C THR A 476 13.83 10.43 -1.18
N LEU A 477 14.35 10.34 0.05
CA LEU A 477 13.61 10.76 1.24
C LEU A 477 13.34 12.27 1.25
N ALA A 478 14.28 13.11 0.77
CA ALA A 478 14.04 14.56 0.65
C ALA A 478 12.89 14.85 -0.33
N ILE A 479 12.83 14.17 -1.46
CA ILE A 479 11.74 14.28 -2.45
C ILE A 479 10.40 13.78 -1.86
N CYS A 480 10.40 12.67 -1.13
CA CYS A 480 9.21 12.18 -0.44
C CYS A 480 8.69 13.18 0.61
N GLY A 481 9.59 13.84 1.33
CA GLY A 481 9.24 14.90 2.30
C GLY A 481 8.48 16.06 1.67
N LEU A 482 8.83 16.46 0.44
CA LEU A 482 8.07 17.45 -0.31
C LEU A 482 6.63 16.98 -0.57
N HIS A 483 6.48 15.70 -0.95
CA HIS A 483 5.16 15.14 -1.21
C HIS A 483 4.31 15.12 0.06
N PHE A 484 4.81 14.56 1.16
CA PHE A 484 4.07 14.45 2.41
C PHE A 484 3.65 15.82 2.96
N ARG A 485 4.56 16.81 2.97
CA ARG A 485 4.24 18.17 3.36
C ARG A 485 3.11 18.75 2.53
N SER A 486 3.16 18.58 1.20
CA SER A 486 2.13 19.12 0.30
C SER A 486 0.75 18.48 0.49
N ILE A 487 0.67 17.28 1.01
CA ILE A 487 -0.60 16.64 1.36
C ILE A 487 -1.22 17.34 2.56
N PHE A 488 -0.47 17.48 3.65
CA PHE A 488 -1.00 18.08 4.88
C PHE A 488 -1.23 19.59 4.76
N GLU A 489 -0.42 20.33 3.98
CA GLU A 489 -0.70 21.75 3.67
C GLU A 489 -2.01 21.91 2.87
N SER A 490 -2.38 20.97 1.99
CA SER A 490 -3.62 21.06 1.23
C SER A 490 -4.88 20.91 2.09
N TYR A 491 -4.80 20.18 3.20
CA TYR A 491 -5.90 20.02 4.15
C TYR A 491 -5.99 21.18 5.17
N SER A 492 -4.89 21.93 5.40
CA SER A 492 -4.91 23.09 6.32
C SER A 492 -5.65 24.30 5.74
N HIS A 493 -5.93 24.29 4.44
CA HIS A 493 -6.61 25.37 3.71
C HIS A 493 -8.04 25.00 3.28
N ALA A 494 -8.50 23.82 3.57
CA ALA A 494 -9.87 23.35 3.33
C ALA A 494 -10.68 23.39 4.64
#